data_88367173369cce0d6f6fe9d7b92972cd
#
_entry.id   88367173369cce0d6f6fe9d7b92972cd
#
_cell.length_a   1.000
_cell.length_b   1.000
_cell.length_c   1.000
_cell.angle_alpha   90.00
_cell.angle_beta   90.00
_cell.angle_gamma   90.00
#
_symmetry.space_group_name_H-M   'P 1'
#
loop_
_entity.id
_entity.type
_entity.pdbx_description
1 polymer ?
#
loop_
_entity_poly.entity_id
_entity_poly.type
_entity_poly.pdbx_seq_one_letter_code
_entity_poly.pdbx_strand_id
1 'polypeptide(L)'
;MDGAWLGSVNIAINKAWTARAFDMPTDTLAGLAQPGQQGFGINTTNDSKVVIFGGGIPLEIDGVVVGAVGASGGSVADDVAVARAAVAGLD
;
A
#
# COMPACT_ATOMS: atom_id res chain seq x y z
N MET A 1 -16.86 1.41 3.56
CA MET A 1 -16.79 2.85 3.85
C MET A 1 -17.86 3.58 3.08
N ASP A 2 -18.80 4.18 3.79
CA ASP A 2 -19.85 4.97 3.17
C ASP A 2 -19.22 6.16 2.46
N GLY A 3 -19.62 6.42 1.22
CA GLY A 3 -19.11 7.52 0.42
C GLY A 3 -17.81 7.24 -0.33
N ALA A 4 -17.17 6.11 -0.12
CA ALA A 4 -16.01 5.73 -0.92
C ALA A 4 -16.45 5.19 -2.27
N TRP A 5 -15.67 5.45 -3.32
CA TRP A 5 -15.91 4.88 -4.63
C TRP A 5 -15.63 3.37 -4.62
N LEU A 6 -16.33 2.62 -5.48
CA LEU A 6 -16.08 1.18 -5.62
C LEU A 6 -14.61 0.88 -5.94
N GLY A 7 -13.98 1.73 -6.76
CA GLY A 7 -12.55 1.59 -7.07
C GLY A 7 -11.65 1.64 -5.85
N SER A 8 -12.06 2.37 -4.79
CA SER A 8 -11.27 2.47 -3.56
C SER A 8 -11.13 1.13 -2.84
N VAL A 9 -12.12 0.25 -2.93
CA VAL A 9 -12.05 -1.08 -2.33
C VAL A 9 -10.94 -1.90 -2.98
N ASN A 10 -10.90 -1.93 -4.32
CA ASN A 10 -9.85 -2.63 -5.05
C ASN A 10 -8.47 -2.03 -4.78
N ILE A 11 -8.39 -0.70 -4.71
CA ILE A 11 -7.13 -0.02 -4.43
C ILE A 11 -6.63 -0.39 -3.03
N ALA A 12 -7.49 -0.41 -2.03
CA ALA A 12 -7.10 -0.79 -0.67
C ALA A 12 -6.57 -2.22 -0.62
N ILE A 13 -7.26 -3.17 -1.28
CA ILE A 13 -6.83 -4.56 -1.37
C ILE A 13 -5.47 -4.65 -2.08
N ASN A 14 -5.31 -3.94 -3.19
CA ASN A 14 -4.08 -3.97 -3.96
C ASN A 14 -2.92 -3.28 -3.23
N LYS A 15 -3.19 -2.26 -2.41
CA LYS A 15 -2.17 -1.66 -1.54
C LYS A 15 -1.64 -2.67 -0.52
N ALA A 16 -2.53 -3.41 0.13
CA ALA A 16 -2.12 -4.46 1.06
C ALA A 16 -1.34 -5.56 0.34
N TRP A 17 -1.83 -6.00 -0.82
CA TRP A 17 -1.14 -7.00 -1.65
C TRP A 17 0.27 -6.52 -2.03
N THR A 18 0.39 -5.27 -2.48
CA THR A 18 1.67 -4.67 -2.89
C THR A 18 2.65 -4.62 -1.71
N ALA A 19 2.19 -4.14 -0.56
CA ALA A 19 3.04 -4.04 0.63
C ALA A 19 3.56 -5.42 1.04
N ARG A 20 2.72 -6.45 0.97
CA ARG A 20 3.14 -7.82 1.31
C ARG A 20 4.03 -8.44 0.24
N ALA A 21 3.72 -8.20 -1.05
CA ALA A 21 4.49 -8.78 -2.15
C ALA A 21 5.94 -8.27 -2.20
N PHE A 22 6.16 -7.02 -1.84
CA PHE A 22 7.48 -6.40 -1.87
C PHE A 22 8.06 -6.15 -0.48
N ASP A 23 7.31 -6.50 0.58
CA ASP A 23 7.71 -6.37 1.98
C ASP A 23 8.16 -4.95 2.34
N MET A 24 7.44 -3.95 1.83
CA MET A 24 7.69 -2.54 2.12
C MET A 24 6.41 -1.72 2.06
N PRO A 25 6.36 -0.55 2.74
CA PRO A 25 5.23 0.35 2.57
C PRO A 25 5.09 0.82 1.12
N THR A 26 3.86 1.01 0.65
CA THR A 26 3.64 1.44 -0.73
C THR A 26 4.11 2.87 -0.99
N ASP A 27 4.23 3.71 0.05
CA ASP A 27 4.84 5.04 -0.12
C ASP A 27 6.34 4.95 -0.42
N THR A 28 7.03 3.95 0.13
CA THR A 28 8.43 3.67 -0.21
C THR A 28 8.54 3.20 -1.66
N LEU A 29 7.68 2.28 -2.08
CA LEU A 29 7.66 1.81 -3.45
C LEU A 29 7.34 2.94 -4.43
N ALA A 30 6.46 3.87 -4.04
CA ALA A 30 6.14 5.04 -4.85
C ALA A 30 7.38 5.84 -5.22
N GLY A 31 8.31 6.01 -4.29
CA GLY A 31 9.58 6.69 -4.55
C GLY A 31 10.44 5.96 -5.57
N LEU A 32 10.46 4.64 -5.53
CA LEU A 32 11.23 3.81 -6.47
C LEU A 32 10.60 3.74 -7.86
N ALA A 33 9.31 4.01 -7.97
CA ALA A 33 8.55 3.89 -9.22
C ALA A 33 8.46 5.20 -10.01
N GLN A 34 9.06 6.28 -9.55
CA GLN A 34 9.03 7.56 -10.23
C GLN A 34 9.88 7.53 -11.52
N PRO A 35 9.59 8.41 -12.50
CA PRO A 35 10.41 8.50 -13.71
C PRO A 35 11.89 8.68 -13.37
N GLY A 36 12.76 7.89 -14.00
CA GLY A 36 14.19 7.91 -13.73
C GLY A 36 14.65 7.02 -12.58
N GLN A 37 13.73 6.40 -11.84
CA GLN A 37 14.06 5.48 -10.76
C GLN A 37 14.03 4.04 -11.24
N GLN A 38 14.65 3.13 -10.47
CA GLN A 38 14.83 1.72 -10.86
C GLN A 38 13.50 1.00 -11.07
N GLY A 39 12.48 1.36 -10.30
CA GLY A 39 11.17 0.68 -10.35
C GLY A 39 10.17 1.34 -11.27
N PHE A 40 10.57 2.29 -12.10
CA PHE A 40 9.64 2.95 -13.02
C PHE A 40 8.94 1.92 -13.91
N GLY A 41 7.61 1.94 -13.91
CA GLY A 41 6.80 0.99 -14.69
C GLY A 41 6.39 -0.25 -13.92
N ILE A 42 6.84 -0.43 -12.67
CA ILE A 42 6.50 -1.61 -11.88
C ILE A 42 4.98 -1.77 -11.69
N ASN A 43 4.24 -0.68 -11.71
CA ASN A 43 2.79 -0.70 -11.58
C ASN A 43 2.06 -1.39 -12.75
N THR A 44 2.77 -1.67 -13.84
CA THR A 44 2.21 -2.40 -14.98
C THR A 44 2.44 -3.92 -14.90
N THR A 45 3.18 -4.37 -13.89
CA THR A 45 3.46 -5.79 -13.68
C THR A 45 2.40 -6.46 -12.80
N ASN A 46 2.46 -7.81 -12.69
CA ASN A 46 1.59 -8.55 -11.78
C ASN A 46 0.10 -8.26 -12.01
N ASP A 47 -0.34 -8.27 -13.26
CA ASP A 47 -1.72 -7.97 -13.67
C ASP A 47 -2.17 -6.58 -13.21
N SER A 48 -1.24 -5.62 -13.19
CA SER A 48 -1.48 -4.24 -12.77
C SER A 48 -1.96 -4.12 -11.31
N LYS A 49 -1.62 -5.08 -10.45
CA LYS A 49 -1.98 -5.05 -9.01
C LYS A 49 -1.08 -4.14 -8.19
N VAL A 50 0.10 -3.82 -8.70
CA VAL A 50 1.09 -3.04 -7.94
C VAL A 50 0.63 -1.59 -7.83
N VAL A 51 0.42 -1.12 -6.60
CA VAL A 51 0.03 0.26 -6.31
C VAL A 51 1.26 1.05 -5.90
N ILE A 52 1.47 2.18 -6.56
CA ILE A 52 2.66 3.02 -6.36
C ILE A 52 2.37 4.34 -5.68
N PHE A 53 1.43 4.34 -4.73
CA PHE A 53 1.18 5.48 -3.84
C PHE A 53 0.82 4.96 -2.45
N GLY A 54 0.99 5.82 -1.45
CA GLY A 54 0.93 5.43 -0.05
C GLY A 54 -0.42 4.90 0.41
N GLY A 55 -0.43 4.18 1.53
CA GLY A 55 -1.60 3.61 2.17
C GLY A 55 -1.52 2.10 2.39
N GLY A 56 -0.49 1.43 1.89
CA GLY A 56 -0.21 0.03 2.18
C GLY A 56 1.00 -0.10 3.10
N ILE A 57 0.89 -0.88 4.16
CA ILE A 57 1.97 -1.06 5.14
C ILE A 57 2.06 -2.55 5.50
N PRO A 58 3.26 -3.16 5.40
CA PRO A 58 3.43 -4.54 5.82
C PRO A 58 3.36 -4.66 7.35
N LEU A 59 2.87 -5.79 7.81
CA LEU A 59 2.84 -6.14 9.24
C LEU A 59 4.03 -7.01 9.56
N GLU A 60 4.83 -6.59 10.55
CA GLU A 60 5.98 -7.35 10.99
C GLU A 60 5.81 -7.82 12.42
N ILE A 61 6.21 -9.06 12.69
CA ILE A 61 6.30 -9.64 14.02
C ILE A 61 7.71 -10.23 14.15
N ASP A 62 8.47 -9.75 15.13
CA ASP A 62 9.85 -10.18 15.37
C ASP A 62 10.73 -10.08 14.11
N GLY A 63 10.53 -9.02 13.34
CA GLY A 63 11.32 -8.77 12.12
C GLY A 63 10.87 -9.56 10.90
N VAL A 64 9.79 -10.34 11.01
CA VAL A 64 9.26 -11.15 9.91
C VAL A 64 7.94 -10.54 9.42
N VAL A 65 7.82 -10.32 8.13
CA VAL A 65 6.58 -9.83 7.52
C VAL A 65 5.57 -10.97 7.48
N VAL A 66 4.44 -10.80 8.14
CA VAL A 66 3.40 -11.81 8.26
C VAL A 66 2.09 -11.43 7.56
N GLY A 67 1.97 -10.20 7.10
CA GLY A 67 0.78 -9.73 6.41
C GLY A 67 0.93 -8.27 6.01
N ALA A 68 -0.17 -7.62 5.69
CA ALA A 68 -0.17 -6.20 5.34
C ALA A 68 -1.57 -5.60 5.53
N VAL A 69 -1.62 -4.28 5.66
CA VAL A 69 -2.87 -3.51 5.65
C VAL A 69 -2.86 -2.54 4.49
N GLY A 70 -4.05 -2.22 3.98
CA GLY A 70 -4.21 -1.22 2.94
C GLY A 70 -5.38 -0.31 3.26
N ALA A 71 -5.22 0.98 3.01
CA ALA A 71 -6.26 1.98 3.18
C ALA A 71 -6.41 2.81 1.91
N SER A 72 -7.64 3.08 1.52
CA SER A 72 -7.98 3.92 0.39
C SER A 72 -9.35 4.55 0.62
N GLY A 73 -9.55 5.76 0.12
CA GLY A 73 -10.84 6.45 0.24
C GLY A 73 -10.69 7.93 0.57
N GLY A 74 -9.49 8.38 0.93
CA GLY A 74 -9.17 9.78 1.16
C GLY A 74 -8.00 10.22 0.29
N SER A 75 -7.30 11.27 0.70
CA SER A 75 -6.04 11.64 0.07
C SER A 75 -4.98 10.58 0.40
N VAL A 76 -3.87 10.57 -0.36
CA VAL A 76 -2.77 9.63 -0.08
C VAL A 76 -2.23 9.82 1.34
N ALA A 77 -2.10 11.07 1.80
CA ALA A 77 -1.63 11.33 3.17
C ALA A 77 -2.60 10.78 4.22
N ASP A 78 -3.91 10.91 3.99
CA ASP A 78 -4.94 10.36 4.88
C ASP A 78 -4.89 8.83 4.88
N ASP A 79 -4.72 8.22 3.72
CA ASP A 79 -4.64 6.77 3.58
C ASP A 79 -3.43 6.21 4.33
N VAL A 80 -2.28 6.88 4.26
CA VAL A 80 -1.08 6.50 5.01
C VAL A 80 -1.35 6.60 6.52
N ALA A 81 -1.98 7.68 6.97
CA ALA A 81 -2.29 7.87 8.39
C ALA A 81 -3.23 6.78 8.92
N VAL A 82 -4.26 6.42 8.15
CA VAL A 82 -5.20 5.35 8.52
C VAL A 82 -4.48 4.01 8.59
N ALA A 83 -3.64 3.70 7.59
CA ALA A 83 -2.90 2.44 7.56
C ALA A 83 -1.94 2.33 8.75
N ARG A 84 -1.22 3.40 9.08
CA ARG A 84 -0.31 3.41 10.24
C ARG A 84 -1.06 3.23 11.55
N ALA A 85 -2.23 3.86 11.69
CA ALA A 85 -3.07 3.70 12.88
C ALA A 85 -3.57 2.26 13.02
N ALA A 86 -3.94 1.61 11.91
CA ALA A 86 -4.37 0.22 11.91
C ALA A 86 -3.24 -0.71 12.35
N VAL A 87 -2.02 -0.50 11.87
CA VAL A 87 -0.84 -1.28 12.27
C VAL A 87 -0.56 -1.09 13.77
N ALA A 88 -0.59 0.14 14.27
CA ALA A 88 -0.36 0.42 15.67
C ALA A 88 -1.41 -0.24 16.57
N GLY A 89 -2.66 -0.32 16.10
CA GLY A 89 -3.74 -0.97 16.86
C GLY A 89 -3.62 -2.48 16.95
N LEU A 90 -2.79 -3.10 16.09
CA LEU A 90 -2.56 -4.54 16.11
C LEU A 90 -1.38 -4.95 16.99
N ASP A 91 -0.57 -3.99 17.40
CA ASP A 91 0.51 -4.22 18.34
C ASP A 91 -0.04 -4.21 19.79
#